data_77184cf48dc2dce3fa98624dadf0b57b
#
_entry.id   77184cf48dc2dce3fa98624dadf0b57b
#
_cell.length_a   1.000
_cell.length_b   1.000
_cell.length_c   1.000
_cell.angle_alpha   90.00
_cell.angle_beta   90.00
_cell.angle_gamma   90.00
#
_symmetry.space_group_name_H-M   'P 1'
#
loop_
_entity.id
_entity.type
_entity.pdbx_description
1 polymer ?
#
loop_
_entity_poly.entity_id
_entity_poly.type
_entity_poly.pdbx_seq_one_letter_code
_entity_poly.pdbx_strand_id
1 'polypeptide(L)'
;MEIGENELVTTREYDVPLELVFRAWTTPELLARWWGPKGFTNTFHECDIRPGGTWTLTMHGPDGTDYPNRSVFVEVVAPERVSLDHLSGHEFRLTGTFEDLDGRTKVTFRQRFKVKEEFEAAKPYCAEANEQNLDRLGEVLAELAG
;
A
#
# COMPACT_ATOMS: atom_id res chain seq x y z
N MET A 1 9.58 8.31 -9.29
CA MET A 1 9.44 6.85 -9.28
C MET A 1 10.68 6.21 -9.85
N GLU A 2 11.18 5.17 -9.19
CA GLU A 2 12.33 4.41 -9.67
C GLU A 2 11.85 3.04 -10.17
N ILE A 3 12.52 2.51 -11.19
CA ILE A 3 12.23 1.20 -11.74
C ILE A 3 13.47 0.33 -11.58
N GLY A 4 13.38 -0.65 -10.69
CA GLY A 4 14.42 -1.65 -10.50
C GLY A 4 14.12 -2.90 -11.30
N GLU A 5 14.89 -3.96 -11.06
CA GLU A 5 14.62 -5.25 -11.66
C GLU A 5 13.37 -5.85 -11.02
N ASN A 6 12.30 -5.99 -11.80
CA ASN A 6 10.98 -6.49 -11.37
C ASN A 6 10.35 -5.66 -10.25
N GLU A 7 10.79 -4.41 -10.06
CA GLU A 7 10.27 -3.63 -8.95
C GLU A 7 9.98 -2.18 -9.34
N LEU A 8 8.92 -1.65 -8.73
CA LEU A 8 8.55 -0.25 -8.80
C LEU A 8 8.76 0.37 -7.42
N VAL A 9 9.46 1.50 -7.36
CA VAL A 9 9.70 2.21 -6.10
C VAL A 9 9.16 3.62 -6.25
N THR A 10 8.19 3.97 -5.41
CA THR A 10 7.59 5.29 -5.39
C THR A 10 7.81 5.91 -4.02
N THR A 11 8.27 7.15 -3.97
CA THR A 11 8.50 7.84 -2.70
C THR A 11 7.62 9.07 -2.61
N ARG A 12 7.21 9.39 -1.39
CA ARG A 12 6.40 10.57 -1.12
C ARG A 12 6.75 11.11 0.27
N GLU A 13 6.80 12.41 0.42
CA GLU A 13 6.97 13.04 1.73
C GLU A 13 5.65 13.64 2.17
N TYR A 14 5.33 13.45 3.45
CA TYR A 14 4.12 13.98 4.06
C TYR A 14 4.51 14.84 5.26
N ASP A 15 3.82 15.96 5.44
CA ASP A 15 4.07 16.89 6.55
C ASP A 15 3.29 16.47 7.80
N VAL A 16 3.52 15.23 8.23
CA VAL A 16 2.90 14.61 9.40
C VAL A 16 3.92 13.71 10.10
N PRO A 17 3.74 13.46 11.41
CA PRO A 17 4.68 12.63 12.15
C PRO A 17 4.60 11.15 11.74
N LEU A 18 5.71 10.46 11.94
CA LEU A 18 5.92 9.05 11.59
C LEU A 18 4.84 8.13 12.18
N GLU A 19 4.48 8.33 13.43
CA GLU A 19 3.49 7.50 14.11
C GLU A 19 2.12 7.57 13.45
N LEU A 20 1.79 8.72 12.87
CA LEU A 20 0.51 8.90 12.18
C LEU A 20 0.49 8.12 10.87
N VAL A 21 1.60 8.11 10.14
CA VAL A 21 1.74 7.33 8.91
C VAL A 21 1.63 5.84 9.21
N PHE A 22 2.35 5.38 10.22
CA PHE A 22 2.31 3.98 10.62
C PHE A 22 0.89 3.57 11.04
N ARG A 23 0.19 4.44 11.77
CA ARG A 23 -1.20 4.22 12.18
C ARG A 23 -2.12 4.06 10.98
N ALA A 24 -1.96 4.89 9.94
CA ALA A 24 -2.79 4.82 8.73
C ALA A 24 -2.57 3.50 7.98
N TRP A 25 -1.38 2.91 8.06
CA TRP A 25 -1.05 1.63 7.43
C TRP A 25 -1.48 0.42 8.26
N THR A 26 -1.66 0.58 9.57
CA THR A 26 -1.88 -0.56 10.48
C THR A 26 -3.22 -0.54 11.20
N THR A 27 -4.10 0.39 10.84
CA THR A 27 -5.46 0.43 11.35
C THR A 27 -6.41 0.06 10.20
N PRO A 28 -7.11 -1.09 10.26
CA PRO A 28 -7.93 -1.55 9.13
C PRO A 28 -8.92 -0.51 8.61
N GLU A 29 -9.60 0.22 9.50
CA GLU A 29 -10.58 1.24 9.11
C GLU A 29 -9.93 2.38 8.32
N LEU A 30 -8.71 2.74 8.67
CA LEU A 30 -7.97 3.78 7.95
C LEU A 30 -7.39 3.24 6.66
N LEU A 31 -6.79 2.05 6.70
CA LEU A 31 -6.21 1.39 5.53
C LEU A 31 -7.25 1.23 4.42
N ALA A 32 -8.48 0.88 4.77
CA ALA A 32 -9.56 0.70 3.81
C ALA A 32 -9.93 2.00 3.07
N ARG A 33 -9.65 3.15 3.66
CA ARG A 33 -10.01 4.45 3.09
C ARG A 33 -9.06 4.90 1.97
N TRP A 34 -7.81 4.45 1.99
CA TRP A 34 -6.83 4.92 1.01
C TRP A 34 -6.26 3.81 0.12
N TRP A 35 -6.51 2.55 0.41
CA TRP A 35 -5.96 1.44 -0.37
C TRP A 35 -6.59 1.39 -1.77
N GLY A 36 -5.73 1.20 -2.77
CA GLY A 36 -6.14 1.12 -4.17
C GLY A 36 -6.04 2.43 -4.91
N PRO A 37 -6.12 2.39 -6.24
CA PRO A 37 -6.03 3.59 -7.06
C PRO A 37 -7.31 4.44 -6.95
N LYS A 38 -7.27 5.61 -7.55
CA LYS A 38 -8.36 6.58 -7.54
C LYS A 38 -9.69 5.94 -7.98
N GLY A 39 -10.73 6.19 -7.19
CA GLY A 39 -12.09 5.71 -7.50
C GLY A 39 -12.41 4.34 -6.94
N PHE A 40 -11.43 3.63 -6.36
CA PHE A 40 -11.68 2.33 -5.75
C PHE A 40 -12.18 2.49 -4.31
N THR A 41 -13.03 1.54 -3.91
CA THR A 41 -13.41 1.35 -2.50
C THR A 41 -13.11 -0.09 -2.11
N ASN A 42 -13.18 -0.39 -0.83
CA ASN A 42 -12.76 -1.70 -0.32
C ASN A 42 -13.74 -2.26 0.68
N THR A 43 -13.96 -3.57 0.61
CA THR A 43 -14.62 -4.33 1.68
C THR A 43 -13.59 -5.30 2.24
N PHE A 44 -13.19 -5.14 3.49
CA PHE A 44 -12.25 -6.04 4.14
C PHE A 44 -13.03 -7.19 4.79
N HIS A 45 -12.66 -8.42 4.44
CA HIS A 45 -13.26 -9.63 5.02
C HIS A 45 -12.46 -10.08 6.23
N GLU A 46 -11.12 -10.01 6.12
CA GLU A 46 -10.20 -10.32 7.20
C GLU A 46 -8.99 -9.39 7.07
N CYS A 47 -8.56 -8.81 8.15
CA CYS A 47 -7.39 -7.93 8.13
C CYS A 47 -6.65 -8.05 9.47
N ASP A 48 -5.71 -8.99 9.53
CA ASP A 48 -4.93 -9.29 10.72
C ASP A 48 -3.51 -8.74 10.50
N ILE A 49 -3.29 -7.50 10.92
CA ILE A 49 -2.06 -6.76 10.62
C ILE A 49 -0.97 -7.13 11.64
N ARG A 50 -0.35 -8.30 11.40
CA ARG A 50 0.78 -8.81 12.17
C ARG A 50 1.54 -9.80 11.29
N PRO A 51 2.81 -10.10 11.57
CA PRO A 51 3.55 -11.10 10.80
C PRO A 51 2.80 -12.44 10.75
N GLY A 52 2.57 -12.95 9.55
CA GLY A 52 1.80 -14.17 9.33
C GLY A 52 0.30 -13.96 9.26
N GLY A 53 -0.21 -12.76 9.55
CA GLY A 53 -1.64 -12.48 9.50
C GLY A 53 -2.17 -12.40 8.07
N THR A 54 -3.43 -12.78 7.89
CA THR A 54 -4.09 -12.81 6.58
C THR A 54 -4.88 -11.52 6.35
N TRP A 55 -4.84 -11.05 5.10
CA TRP A 55 -5.62 -9.91 4.66
C TRP A 55 -6.40 -10.31 3.42
N THR A 56 -7.71 -10.48 3.57
CA THR A 56 -8.62 -10.75 2.46
C THR A 56 -9.57 -9.59 2.29
N LEU A 57 -9.75 -9.15 1.06
CA LEU A 57 -10.58 -8.00 0.76
C LEU A 57 -11.14 -8.13 -0.65
N THR A 58 -12.21 -7.38 -0.91
CA THR A 58 -12.72 -7.16 -2.25
C THR A 58 -12.53 -5.68 -2.58
N MET A 59 -11.79 -5.40 -3.64
CA MET A 59 -11.63 -4.04 -4.15
C MET A 59 -12.75 -3.77 -5.14
N HIS A 60 -13.45 -2.67 -4.96
CA HIS A 60 -14.57 -2.27 -5.84
C HIS A 60 -14.10 -1.18 -6.78
N GLY A 61 -14.03 -1.49 -8.07
CA GLY A 61 -13.63 -0.53 -9.09
C GLY A 61 -14.74 0.51 -9.35
N PRO A 62 -14.36 1.65 -9.92
CA PRO A 62 -15.34 2.71 -10.22
C PRO A 62 -16.35 2.31 -11.28
N ASP A 63 -16.07 1.27 -12.06
CA ASP A 63 -17.00 0.72 -13.06
C ASP A 63 -17.92 -0.37 -12.51
N GLY A 64 -17.88 -0.64 -11.21
CA GLY A 64 -18.68 -1.67 -10.57
C GLY A 64 -18.05 -3.07 -10.57
N THR A 65 -16.85 -3.21 -11.11
CA THR A 65 -16.14 -4.50 -11.12
C THR A 65 -15.52 -4.78 -9.76
N ASP A 66 -15.72 -6.00 -9.27
CA ASP A 66 -15.15 -6.45 -8.00
C ASP A 66 -13.89 -7.26 -8.23
N TYR A 67 -12.85 -6.97 -7.44
CA TYR A 67 -11.56 -7.65 -7.53
C TYR A 67 -11.25 -8.26 -6.16
N PRO A 68 -11.49 -9.57 -5.99
CA PRO A 68 -11.11 -10.24 -4.73
C PRO A 68 -9.60 -10.34 -4.63
N ASN A 69 -9.08 -10.04 -3.46
CA ASN A 69 -7.64 -10.02 -3.20
C ASN A 69 -7.31 -10.77 -1.91
N ARG A 70 -6.14 -11.40 -1.89
CA ARG A 70 -5.63 -12.08 -0.73
C ARG A 70 -4.14 -11.78 -0.56
N SER A 71 -3.76 -11.41 0.65
CA SER A 71 -2.37 -11.14 1.01
C SER A 71 -2.07 -11.71 2.39
N VAL A 72 -0.78 -11.86 2.68
CA VAL A 72 -0.29 -12.25 4.00
C VAL A 72 0.74 -11.21 4.42
N PHE A 73 0.63 -10.69 5.64
CA PHE A 73 1.62 -9.77 6.18
C PHE A 73 2.89 -10.54 6.53
N VAL A 74 4.05 -10.01 6.13
CA VAL A 74 5.36 -10.63 6.37
C VAL A 74 6.05 -9.95 7.53
N GLU A 75 6.06 -8.60 7.52
CA GLU A 75 6.68 -7.81 8.58
C GLU A 75 5.76 -6.66 8.98
N VAL A 76 5.70 -6.42 10.29
CA VAL A 76 5.07 -5.21 10.83
C VAL A 76 6.02 -4.72 11.92
N VAL A 77 6.85 -3.74 11.59
CA VAL A 77 7.89 -3.21 12.48
C VAL A 77 7.57 -1.76 12.80
N ALA A 78 7.01 -1.55 13.99
CA ALA A 78 6.58 -0.22 14.42
C ALA A 78 7.78 0.66 14.76
N PRO A 79 7.79 1.92 14.34
CA PRO A 79 6.87 2.58 13.40
C PRO A 79 7.44 2.69 11.98
N GLU A 80 8.32 1.78 11.60
CA GLU A 80 9.22 1.92 10.45
C GLU A 80 8.79 1.22 9.17
N ARG A 81 8.10 0.06 9.27
CA ARG A 81 7.93 -0.76 8.07
C ARG A 81 6.73 -1.70 8.16
N VAL A 82 6.03 -1.83 7.06
CA VAL A 82 5.01 -2.87 6.85
C VAL A 82 5.31 -3.55 5.52
N SER A 83 5.36 -4.88 5.53
CA SER A 83 5.62 -5.66 4.34
C SER A 83 4.58 -6.76 4.21
N LEU A 84 4.09 -7.00 2.99
CA LEU A 84 3.11 -8.03 2.72
C LEU A 84 3.40 -8.74 1.39
N ASP A 85 2.94 -9.97 1.28
CA ASP A 85 2.96 -10.73 0.03
C ASP A 85 1.54 -10.81 -0.52
N HIS A 86 1.35 -10.29 -1.74
CA HIS A 86 0.11 -10.38 -2.49
C HIS A 86 0.08 -11.72 -3.20
N LEU A 87 -0.93 -12.53 -2.95
CA LEU A 87 -0.97 -13.93 -3.37
C LEU A 87 -2.00 -14.23 -4.47
N SER A 88 -2.94 -13.34 -4.71
CA SER A 88 -3.99 -13.54 -5.72
C SER A 88 -3.64 -12.80 -7.01
N GLY A 89 -3.79 -13.45 -8.15
CA GLY A 89 -3.41 -12.84 -9.42
C GLY A 89 -1.89 -12.72 -9.54
N HIS A 90 -1.40 -11.51 -9.80
CA HIS A 90 0.05 -11.26 -9.83
C HIS A 90 0.61 -11.34 -8.42
N GLU A 91 1.66 -12.12 -8.24
CA GLU A 91 2.34 -12.21 -6.94
C GLU A 91 3.43 -11.16 -6.85
N PHE A 92 3.41 -10.42 -5.75
CA PHE A 92 4.43 -9.41 -5.48
C PHE A 92 4.56 -9.19 -3.98
N ARG A 93 5.73 -8.68 -3.60
CA ARG A 93 5.95 -8.20 -2.23
C ARG A 93 5.83 -6.68 -2.23
N LEU A 94 4.96 -6.18 -1.37
CA LEU A 94 4.79 -4.76 -1.17
C LEU A 94 5.41 -4.38 0.17
N THR A 95 6.30 -3.39 0.16
CA THR A 95 6.93 -2.90 1.39
C THR A 95 6.74 -1.39 1.49
N GLY A 96 6.13 -0.96 2.58
CA GLY A 96 6.09 0.45 2.95
C GLY A 96 7.15 0.70 4.01
N THR A 97 8.05 1.63 3.75
CA THR A 97 9.09 2.03 4.70
C THR A 97 8.88 3.49 5.04
N PHE A 98 8.97 3.81 6.33
CA PHE A 98 8.67 5.15 6.83
C PHE A 98 9.90 5.71 7.55
N GLU A 99 10.36 6.88 7.11
CA GLU A 99 11.54 7.53 7.69
C GLU A 99 11.14 8.88 8.27
N ASP A 100 11.56 9.13 9.50
CA ASP A 100 11.35 10.42 10.16
C ASP A 100 12.33 11.45 9.58
N LEU A 101 11.77 12.54 9.05
CA LEU A 101 12.54 13.68 8.52
C LEU A 101 12.31 14.90 9.41
N ASP A 102 12.55 14.71 10.72
CA ASP A 102 12.47 15.80 11.69
C ASP A 102 11.05 16.39 11.77
N GLY A 103 10.07 15.51 12.00
CA GLY A 103 8.66 15.87 12.13
C GLY A 103 7.84 15.68 10.86
N ARG A 104 8.51 15.45 9.74
CA ARG A 104 7.88 15.04 8.47
C ARG A 104 8.23 13.58 8.22
N THR A 105 7.54 12.92 7.31
CA THR A 105 7.77 11.51 7.06
C THR A 105 7.98 11.25 5.57
N LYS A 106 9.02 10.50 5.26
CA LYS A 106 9.24 10.00 3.90
C LYS A 106 8.71 8.57 3.85
N VAL A 107 7.78 8.33 2.93
CA VAL A 107 7.24 7.00 2.66
C VAL A 107 7.88 6.46 1.39
N THR A 108 8.45 5.26 1.47
CA THR A 108 8.94 4.52 0.31
C THR A 108 7.98 3.36 0.09
N PHE A 109 7.33 3.34 -1.07
CA PHE A 109 6.35 2.33 -1.46
C PHE A 109 7.00 1.45 -2.52
N ARG A 110 7.38 0.24 -2.14
CA ARG A 110 8.13 -0.68 -3.01
C ARG A 110 7.28 -1.89 -3.35
N GLN A 111 7.10 -2.13 -4.65
CA GLN A 111 6.35 -3.26 -5.16
C GLN A 111 7.27 -4.11 -6.03
N ARG A 112 7.61 -5.30 -5.53
CA ARG A 112 8.53 -6.20 -6.20
C ARG A 112 7.81 -7.46 -6.66
N PHE A 113 7.73 -7.65 -7.98
CA PHE A 113 7.04 -8.78 -8.58
C PHE A 113 7.92 -10.02 -8.57
N LYS A 114 7.28 -11.16 -8.41
CA LYS A 114 7.95 -12.46 -8.36
C LYS A 114 8.34 -12.93 -9.77
N VAL A 115 7.51 -12.63 -10.78
CA VAL A 115 7.69 -13.09 -12.15
C VAL A 115 7.88 -11.88 -13.06
N LYS A 116 8.97 -11.91 -13.85
CA LYS A 116 9.34 -10.81 -14.75
C LYS A 116 8.25 -10.46 -15.75
N GLU A 117 7.62 -11.46 -16.34
CA GLU A 117 6.58 -11.28 -17.34
C GLU A 117 5.36 -10.58 -16.74
N GLU A 118 5.02 -10.91 -15.51
CA GLU A 118 3.92 -10.26 -14.79
C GLU A 118 4.27 -8.81 -14.45
N PHE A 119 5.52 -8.56 -14.10
CA PHE A 119 6.01 -7.20 -13.86
C PHE A 119 5.89 -6.34 -15.12
N GLU A 120 6.34 -6.86 -16.25
CA GLU A 120 6.29 -6.13 -17.52
C GLU A 120 4.84 -5.82 -17.93
N ALA A 121 3.92 -6.75 -17.69
CA ALA A 121 2.51 -6.57 -18.00
C ALA A 121 1.84 -5.56 -17.08
N ALA A 122 2.18 -5.57 -15.79
CA ALA A 122 1.54 -4.74 -14.78
C ALA A 122 2.14 -3.33 -14.67
N LYS A 123 3.39 -3.16 -15.05
CA LYS A 123 4.14 -1.91 -14.88
C LYS A 123 3.40 -0.65 -15.32
N PRO A 124 2.79 -0.58 -16.52
CA PRO A 124 2.13 0.64 -16.95
C PRO A 124 0.96 1.05 -16.06
N TYR A 125 0.26 0.07 -15.50
CA TYR A 125 -0.89 0.33 -14.61
C TYR A 125 -0.46 0.63 -13.20
N CYS A 126 0.48 -0.15 -12.68
CA CYS A 126 0.90 -0.06 -11.28
C CYS A 126 1.69 1.22 -11.02
N ALA A 127 2.45 1.71 -11.98
CA ALA A 127 3.20 2.96 -11.81
C ALA A 127 2.26 4.11 -11.47
N GLU A 128 1.19 4.28 -12.24
CA GLU A 128 0.20 5.33 -12.00
C GLU A 128 -0.66 5.02 -10.78
N ALA A 129 -1.07 3.76 -10.62
CA ALA A 129 -1.89 3.34 -9.48
C ALA A 129 -1.17 3.58 -8.15
N ASN A 130 0.13 3.33 -8.09
CA ASN A 130 0.91 3.55 -6.88
C ASN A 130 0.98 5.04 -6.52
N GLU A 131 1.10 5.93 -7.50
CA GLU A 131 1.06 7.38 -7.27
C GLU A 131 -0.31 7.79 -6.74
N GLN A 132 -1.39 7.30 -7.35
CA GLN A 132 -2.75 7.59 -6.90
C GLN A 132 -3.00 7.06 -5.49
N ASN A 133 -2.48 5.89 -5.19
CA ASN A 133 -2.59 5.29 -3.86
C ASN A 133 -1.95 6.20 -2.80
N LEU A 134 -0.77 6.73 -3.08
CA LEU A 134 -0.09 7.63 -2.16
C LEU A 134 -0.78 8.99 -2.06
N ASP A 135 -1.43 9.46 -3.13
CA ASP A 135 -2.27 10.66 -3.07
C ASP A 135 -3.41 10.47 -2.08
N ARG A 136 -4.07 9.31 -2.13
CA ARG A 136 -5.18 8.99 -1.22
C ARG A 136 -4.70 8.86 0.22
N LEU A 137 -3.54 8.26 0.44
CA LEU A 137 -2.93 8.21 1.76
C LEU A 137 -2.73 9.63 2.30
N GLY A 138 -2.24 10.54 1.46
CA GLY A 138 -2.03 11.94 1.83
C GLY A 138 -3.32 12.61 2.29
N GLU A 139 -4.44 12.33 1.64
CA GLU A 139 -5.74 12.88 2.03
C GLU A 139 -6.17 12.38 3.41
N VAL A 140 -6.00 11.09 3.67
CA VAL A 140 -6.31 10.51 4.98
C VAL A 140 -5.41 11.10 6.07
N LEU A 141 -4.11 11.24 5.79
CA LEU A 141 -3.17 11.81 6.75
C LEU A 141 -3.50 13.27 7.06
N ALA A 142 -3.92 14.04 6.07
CA ALA A 142 -4.33 15.43 6.29
C ALA A 142 -5.55 15.52 7.20
N GLU A 143 -6.52 14.61 7.05
CA GLU A 143 -7.68 14.55 7.93
C GLU A 143 -7.29 14.18 9.35
N LEU A 144 -6.38 13.21 9.52
CA LEU A 144 -5.94 12.77 10.85
C LEU A 144 -5.13 13.86 11.58
N ALA A 145 -4.37 14.65 10.84
CA ALA A 145 -3.53 15.72 11.38
C ALA A 145 -4.33 17.00 11.66
N GLY A 146 -5.42 17.18 10.98
CA GLY A 146 -6.28 18.37 11.13
C GLY A 146 -7.33 18.17 12.19
#